data_9d17f3fac083691a4b8ce4dd00bb8207
#
_entry.id   9d17f3fac083691a4b8ce4dd00bb8207
#
_cell.length_a   1.000
_cell.length_b   1.000
_cell.length_c   1.000
_cell.angle_alpha   90.00
_cell.angle_beta   90.00
_cell.angle_gamma   90.00
#
_symmetry.space_group_name_H-M   'P 1'
#
loop_
_entity.id
_entity.type
_entity.pdbx_description
1 polymer ?
#
loop_
_entity_poly.entity_id
_entity_poly.type
_entity_poly.pdbx_seq_one_letter_code
_entity_poly.pdbx_strand_id
1 'polypeptide(L)'
;CFYIGYSRGIVLQTFYGLGTIVSLMVASAHFMKLAQFLYLWVPFANATQGSYNYFFDEKYLFDLDKVFYAGLSFLLLYVAVYALVRFIGIFVHLLEGFNPDTQLSNLISGIVAVMVTFISLQIVMVLLSSIPLAVVQEKLHSSFFANFMIQYTPFTSSFFKSLWLSNITG
;
A
#
# COMPACT_ATOMS: atom_id res chain seq x y z
N CYS A 1 -1.86 -6.94 -15.08
CA CYS A 1 -0.54 -6.78 -14.40
C CYS A 1 0.47 -7.82 -14.88
N PHE A 2 0.15 -9.13 -14.80
CA PHE A 2 1.08 -10.19 -15.21
C PHE A 2 1.59 -10.01 -16.64
N TYR A 3 0.69 -9.83 -17.60
CA TYR A 3 1.05 -9.65 -19.01
C TYR A 3 1.98 -8.47 -19.25
N ILE A 4 1.73 -7.35 -18.56
CA ILE A 4 2.59 -6.15 -18.67
C ILE A 4 3.99 -6.42 -18.11
N GLY A 5 4.10 -7.13 -16.98
CA GLY A 5 5.38 -7.55 -16.41
C GLY A 5 6.13 -8.51 -17.31
N TYR A 6 5.41 -9.49 -17.86
CA TYR A 6 5.95 -10.47 -18.80
C TYR A 6 6.56 -9.82 -20.06
N SER A 7 5.88 -8.81 -20.61
CA SER A 7 6.31 -8.12 -21.83
C SER A 7 7.40 -7.06 -21.59
N ARG A 8 7.60 -6.60 -20.35
CA ARG A 8 8.62 -5.57 -20.04
C ARG A 8 10.03 -6.11 -19.87
N GLY A 9 10.17 -7.40 -19.63
CA GLY A 9 11.46 -8.03 -19.35
C GLY A 9 11.93 -7.88 -17.90
N ILE A 10 12.88 -8.76 -17.52
CA ILE A 10 13.27 -8.94 -16.11
C ILE A 10 14.03 -7.74 -15.54
N VAL A 11 14.85 -7.07 -16.35
CA VAL A 11 15.69 -5.95 -15.88
C VAL A 11 14.83 -4.80 -15.38
N LEU A 12 13.90 -4.35 -16.19
CA LEU A 12 13.00 -3.25 -15.81
C LEU A 12 12.05 -3.64 -14.67
N GLN A 13 11.57 -4.88 -14.68
CA GLN A 13 10.68 -5.34 -13.63
C GLN A 13 11.39 -5.54 -12.29
N THR A 14 12.64 -6.00 -12.28
CA THR A 14 13.47 -6.06 -11.07
C THR A 14 13.73 -4.66 -10.52
N PHE A 15 14.00 -3.70 -11.40
CA PHE A 15 14.15 -2.30 -11.00
C PHE A 15 12.88 -1.76 -10.31
N TYR A 16 11.70 -2.04 -10.84
CA TYR A 16 10.43 -1.65 -10.18
C TYR A 16 10.16 -2.42 -8.89
N GLY A 17 10.54 -3.69 -8.81
CA GLY A 17 10.46 -4.48 -7.58
C GLY A 17 11.34 -3.90 -6.46
N LEU A 18 12.61 -3.61 -6.76
CA LEU A 18 13.51 -2.93 -5.82
C LEU A 18 13.01 -1.53 -5.47
N GLY A 19 12.50 -0.79 -6.44
CA GLY A 19 11.88 0.52 -6.22
C GLY A 19 10.68 0.47 -5.28
N THR A 20 9.88 -0.59 -5.33
CA THR A 20 8.79 -0.82 -4.38
C THR A 20 9.32 -0.99 -2.96
N ILE A 21 10.38 -1.77 -2.77
CA ILE A 21 11.01 -1.97 -1.45
C ILE A 21 11.56 -0.65 -0.91
N VAL A 22 12.27 0.12 -1.73
CA VAL A 22 12.77 1.45 -1.36
C VAL A 22 11.62 2.39 -0.99
N SER A 23 10.54 2.39 -1.76
CA SER A 23 9.35 3.22 -1.49
C SER A 23 8.71 2.85 -0.15
N LEU A 24 8.62 1.56 0.18
CA LEU A 24 8.12 1.09 1.47
C LEU A 24 9.03 1.51 2.62
N MET A 25 10.35 1.40 2.47
CA MET A 25 11.31 1.82 3.50
C MET A 25 11.26 3.33 3.75
N VAL A 26 11.22 4.15 2.71
CA VAL A 26 11.12 5.61 2.85
C VAL A 26 9.78 5.99 3.48
N ALA A 27 8.69 5.38 3.02
CA ALA A 27 7.36 5.63 3.60
C ALA A 27 7.34 5.26 5.09
N SER A 28 7.84 4.09 5.49
CA SER A 28 7.86 3.65 6.89
C SER A 28 8.74 4.51 7.80
N ALA A 29 9.79 5.13 7.26
CA ALA A 29 10.68 6.00 8.03
C ALA A 29 10.13 7.43 8.25
N HIS A 30 9.26 7.91 7.35
CA HIS A 30 8.90 9.33 7.31
C HIS A 30 7.39 9.62 7.43
N PHE A 31 6.52 8.60 7.42
CA PHE A 31 5.06 8.80 7.40
C PHE A 31 4.53 9.57 8.61
N MET A 32 5.13 9.43 9.81
CA MET A 32 4.67 10.13 11.01
C MET A 32 4.85 11.64 10.92
N LYS A 33 5.93 12.12 10.33
CA LYS A 33 6.16 13.56 10.11
C LYS A 33 5.11 14.16 9.19
N LEU A 34 4.79 13.44 8.13
CA LEU A 34 3.75 13.85 7.18
C LEU A 34 2.35 13.72 7.80
N ALA A 35 2.10 12.70 8.64
CA ALA A 35 0.84 12.51 9.32
C ALA A 35 0.48 13.69 10.23
N GLN A 36 1.45 14.18 10.99
CA GLN A 36 1.28 15.37 11.84
C GLN A 36 0.93 16.61 11.03
N PHE A 37 1.53 16.78 9.86
CA PHE A 37 1.20 17.87 8.95
C PHE A 37 -0.20 17.72 8.37
N LEU A 38 -0.57 16.53 7.89
CA LEU A 38 -1.88 16.26 7.29
C LEU A 38 -3.02 16.38 8.30
N TYR A 39 -2.78 16.06 9.56
CA TYR A 39 -3.76 16.22 10.63
C TYR A 39 -4.33 17.65 10.72
N LEU A 40 -3.53 18.65 10.37
CA LEU A 40 -3.93 20.06 10.37
C LEU A 40 -4.73 20.45 9.13
N TRP A 41 -4.60 19.74 8.02
CA TRP A 41 -5.10 20.17 6.71
C TRP A 41 -6.24 19.33 6.16
N VAL A 42 -6.30 18.06 6.51
CA VAL A 42 -7.29 17.12 5.95
C VAL A 42 -8.37 16.84 7.00
N PRO A 43 -9.64 17.25 6.81
CA PRO A 43 -10.71 16.88 7.72
C PRO A 43 -11.00 15.37 7.60
N PHE A 44 -11.11 14.71 8.75
CA PHE A 44 -11.49 13.30 8.85
C PHE A 44 -12.88 13.15 9.44
N ALA A 45 -13.64 12.16 8.97
CA ALA A 45 -14.90 11.77 9.57
C ALA A 45 -14.64 11.06 10.90
N ASN A 46 -14.74 11.77 12.03
CA ASN A 46 -14.55 11.19 13.36
C ASN A 46 -15.60 10.13 13.65
N ALA A 47 -15.21 9.12 14.44
CA ALA A 47 -16.14 8.13 14.95
C ALA A 47 -17.22 8.82 15.81
N THR A 48 -18.48 8.56 15.48
CA THR A 48 -19.64 9.03 16.22
C THR A 48 -20.26 7.87 17.03
N GLN A 49 -21.22 8.19 17.91
CA GLN A 49 -21.97 7.15 18.59
C GLN A 49 -22.68 6.25 17.57
N GLY A 50 -22.40 4.94 17.63
CA GLY A 50 -22.89 3.95 16.67
C GLY A 50 -21.96 3.67 15.47
N SER A 51 -20.80 4.33 15.37
CA SER A 51 -19.76 3.93 14.42
C SER A 51 -19.18 2.57 14.78
N TYR A 52 -18.91 1.75 13.76
CA TYR A 52 -18.30 0.43 13.92
C TYR A 52 -17.21 0.22 12.88
N ASN A 53 -16.30 -0.71 13.18
CA ASN A 53 -15.26 -1.14 12.26
C ASN A 53 -15.11 -2.67 12.33
N TYR A 54 -15.12 -3.33 11.16
CA TYR A 54 -14.98 -4.79 11.09
C TYR A 54 -13.53 -5.28 11.11
N PHE A 55 -12.56 -4.39 10.86
CA PHE A 55 -11.18 -4.74 10.59
C PHE A 55 -10.19 -4.32 11.67
N PHE A 56 -10.61 -3.44 12.58
CA PHE A 56 -9.84 -2.98 13.74
C PHE A 56 -10.60 -3.24 15.03
N ASP A 57 -9.89 -3.51 16.14
CA ASP A 57 -10.48 -3.70 17.45
C ASP A 57 -11.23 -2.46 17.94
N GLU A 58 -12.34 -2.66 18.65
CA GLU A 58 -13.17 -1.56 19.20
C GLU A 58 -12.40 -0.59 20.08
N LYS A 59 -11.35 -1.05 20.77
CA LYS A 59 -10.48 -0.21 21.61
C LYS A 59 -9.77 0.91 20.84
N TYR A 60 -9.59 0.76 19.51
CA TYR A 60 -8.94 1.75 18.65
C TYR A 60 -9.95 2.62 17.90
N LEU A 61 -11.24 2.44 18.11
CA LEU A 61 -12.29 3.12 17.34
C LEU A 61 -12.16 4.66 17.40
N PHE A 62 -11.77 5.18 18.56
CA PHE A 62 -11.60 6.62 18.77
C PHE A 62 -10.23 7.16 18.31
N ASP A 63 -9.28 6.28 18.04
CA ASP A 63 -7.96 6.62 17.49
C ASP A 63 -7.84 6.31 15.99
N LEU A 64 -8.94 5.92 15.34
CA LEU A 64 -8.95 5.61 13.91
C LEU A 64 -8.62 6.82 13.03
N ASP A 65 -8.87 8.05 13.51
CA ASP A 65 -8.42 9.27 12.88
C ASP A 65 -6.89 9.29 12.72
N LYS A 66 -6.15 8.97 13.80
CA LYS A 66 -4.70 8.91 13.79
C LYS A 66 -4.19 7.78 12.88
N VAL A 67 -4.84 6.61 12.92
CA VAL A 67 -4.53 5.49 12.02
C VAL A 67 -4.76 5.88 10.56
N PHE A 68 -5.83 6.59 10.28
CA PHE A 68 -6.13 7.09 8.94
C PHE A 68 -5.05 8.06 8.44
N TYR A 69 -4.66 9.06 9.25
CA TYR A 69 -3.62 10.01 8.84
C TYR A 69 -2.26 9.34 8.69
N ALA A 70 -1.92 8.37 9.54
CA ALA A 70 -0.72 7.57 9.40
C ALA A 70 -0.72 6.79 8.08
N GLY A 71 -1.82 6.10 7.78
CA GLY A 71 -1.99 5.34 6.54
C GLY A 71 -2.01 6.22 5.29
N LEU A 72 -2.70 7.38 5.35
CA LEU A 72 -2.73 8.34 4.24
C LEU A 72 -1.33 8.91 3.96
N SER A 73 -0.61 9.28 4.99
CA SER A 73 0.77 9.78 4.87
C SER A 73 1.70 8.73 4.31
N PHE A 74 1.55 7.50 4.76
CA PHE A 74 2.29 6.35 4.25
C PHE A 74 1.99 6.13 2.76
N LEU A 75 0.73 6.14 2.35
CA LEU A 75 0.32 5.99 0.95
C LEU A 75 0.88 7.12 0.08
N LEU A 76 0.79 8.37 0.53
CA LEU A 76 1.29 9.53 -0.21
C LEU A 76 2.80 9.44 -0.43
N LEU A 77 3.57 9.12 0.62
CA LEU A 77 5.02 8.92 0.51
C LEU A 77 5.37 7.76 -0.40
N TYR A 78 4.69 6.63 -0.23
CA TYR A 78 4.88 5.47 -1.09
C TYR A 78 4.64 5.83 -2.57
N VAL A 79 3.51 6.47 -2.88
CA VAL A 79 3.17 6.86 -4.26
C VAL A 79 4.18 7.88 -4.81
N ALA A 80 4.59 8.87 -4.01
CA ALA A 80 5.54 9.88 -4.44
C ALA A 80 6.91 9.26 -4.79
N VAL A 81 7.46 8.43 -3.90
CA VAL A 81 8.76 7.76 -4.14
C VAL A 81 8.63 6.77 -5.30
N TYR A 82 7.56 5.99 -5.36
CA TYR A 82 7.34 5.05 -6.45
C TYR A 82 7.14 5.75 -7.81
N ALA A 83 6.50 6.92 -7.83
CA ALA A 83 6.40 7.73 -9.05
C ALA A 83 7.78 8.21 -9.53
N LEU A 84 8.67 8.60 -8.61
CA LEU A 84 10.07 8.92 -8.95
C LEU A 84 10.80 7.70 -9.52
N VAL A 85 10.64 6.53 -8.90
CA VAL A 85 11.19 5.27 -9.41
C VAL A 85 10.68 4.98 -10.83
N ARG A 86 9.37 5.19 -11.06
CA ARG A 86 8.77 5.02 -12.39
C ARG A 86 9.33 6.01 -13.42
N PHE A 87 9.55 7.23 -13.00
CA PHE A 87 10.18 8.25 -13.85
C PHE A 87 11.61 7.86 -14.23
N ILE A 88 12.42 7.44 -13.24
CA ILE A 88 13.79 6.94 -13.52
C ILE A 88 13.74 5.69 -14.39
N GLY A 89 12.74 4.83 -14.23
CA GLY A 89 12.53 3.62 -15.04
C GLY A 89 12.40 3.90 -16.53
N ILE A 90 11.97 5.11 -16.94
CA ILE A 90 11.94 5.52 -18.36
C ILE A 90 13.36 5.51 -18.94
N PHE A 91 14.34 5.94 -18.16
CA PHE A 91 15.75 5.92 -18.59
C PHE A 91 16.33 4.51 -18.56
N VAL A 92 15.90 3.67 -17.61
CA VAL A 92 16.30 2.25 -17.55
C VAL A 92 15.75 1.47 -18.73
N HIS A 93 14.60 1.86 -19.26
CA HIS A 93 14.01 1.28 -20.47
C HIS A 93 14.93 1.44 -21.71
N LEU A 94 15.77 2.47 -21.74
CA LEU A 94 16.77 2.65 -22.80
C LEU A 94 17.87 1.58 -22.77
N LEU A 95 18.00 0.82 -21.68
CA LEU A 95 18.95 -0.29 -21.50
C LEU A 95 18.37 -1.65 -21.88
N GLU A 96 17.23 -1.69 -22.55
CA GLU A 96 16.53 -2.95 -22.91
C GLU A 96 17.36 -3.93 -23.78
N GLY A 97 18.40 -3.45 -24.45
CA GLY A 97 19.32 -4.30 -25.18
C GLY A 97 20.03 -5.38 -24.34
N PHE A 98 19.97 -5.29 -23.02
CA PHE A 98 20.55 -6.26 -22.07
C PHE A 98 19.53 -7.26 -21.47
N ASN A 99 18.25 -7.20 -21.89
CA ASN A 99 17.26 -8.13 -21.38
C ASN A 99 17.45 -9.54 -21.96
N PRO A 100 17.67 -10.57 -21.11
CA PRO A 100 17.61 -11.92 -21.58
C PRO A 100 16.16 -12.31 -21.92
N ASP A 101 15.85 -12.42 -23.20
CA ASP A 101 14.52 -12.80 -23.67
C ASP A 101 14.32 -14.32 -23.60
N THR A 102 14.24 -14.83 -22.38
CA THR A 102 13.92 -16.22 -22.11
C THR A 102 12.52 -16.34 -21.49
N GLN A 103 11.81 -17.42 -21.80
CA GLN A 103 10.47 -17.66 -21.25
C GLN A 103 10.46 -17.62 -19.71
N LEU A 104 11.51 -18.17 -19.07
CA LEU A 104 11.65 -18.16 -17.62
C LEU A 104 11.85 -16.76 -17.06
N SER A 105 12.68 -15.94 -17.70
CA SER A 105 12.91 -14.53 -17.35
C SER A 105 11.61 -13.74 -17.40
N ASN A 106 10.85 -13.88 -18.47
CA ASN A 106 9.58 -13.20 -18.66
C ASN A 106 8.50 -13.67 -17.67
N LEU A 107 8.49 -14.96 -17.32
CA LEU A 107 7.58 -15.50 -16.31
C LEU A 107 7.87 -14.90 -14.91
N ILE A 108 9.14 -14.87 -14.50
CA ILE A 108 9.56 -14.24 -13.24
C ILE A 108 9.18 -12.77 -13.22
N SER A 109 9.43 -12.05 -14.30
CA SER A 109 9.04 -10.66 -14.46
C SER A 109 7.53 -10.45 -14.26
N GLY A 110 6.70 -11.31 -14.86
CA GLY A 110 5.25 -11.30 -14.66
C GLY A 110 4.84 -11.51 -13.20
N ILE A 111 5.46 -12.45 -12.51
CA ILE A 111 5.20 -12.72 -11.08
C ILE A 111 5.57 -11.51 -10.22
N VAL A 112 6.74 -10.93 -10.42
CA VAL A 112 7.17 -9.72 -9.68
C VAL A 112 6.21 -8.56 -9.91
N ALA A 113 5.70 -8.38 -11.14
CA ALA A 113 4.70 -7.36 -11.44
C ALA A 113 3.40 -7.55 -10.64
N VAL A 114 2.94 -8.79 -10.51
CA VAL A 114 1.75 -9.11 -9.70
C VAL A 114 2.01 -8.82 -8.22
N MET A 115 3.16 -9.18 -7.68
CA MET A 115 3.52 -8.91 -6.29
C MET A 115 3.57 -7.40 -5.98
N VAL A 116 4.20 -6.60 -6.83
CA VAL A 116 4.26 -5.14 -6.71
C VAL A 116 2.86 -4.53 -6.70
N THR A 117 2.01 -4.98 -7.63
CA THR A 117 0.61 -4.49 -7.71
C THR A 117 -0.20 -4.92 -6.49
N PHE A 118 0.00 -6.14 -6.01
CA PHE A 118 -0.68 -6.66 -4.82
C PHE A 118 -0.34 -5.83 -3.58
N ILE A 119 0.94 -5.54 -3.34
CA ILE A 119 1.39 -4.70 -2.21
C ILE A 119 0.79 -3.29 -2.32
N SER A 120 0.84 -2.68 -3.50
CA SER A 120 0.28 -1.33 -3.71
C SER A 120 -1.23 -1.28 -3.42
N LEU A 121 -1.98 -2.27 -3.90
CA LEU A 121 -3.41 -2.38 -3.66
C LEU A 121 -3.73 -2.64 -2.19
N GLN A 122 -2.90 -3.43 -1.52
CA GLN A 122 -3.08 -3.75 -0.11
C GLN A 122 -2.94 -2.52 0.80
N ILE A 123 -1.97 -1.63 0.54
CA ILE A 123 -1.84 -0.36 1.27
C ILE A 123 -3.15 0.43 1.17
N VAL A 124 -3.72 0.53 -0.02
CA VAL A 124 -5.00 1.22 -0.23
C VAL A 124 -6.15 0.54 0.52
N MET A 125 -6.25 -0.79 0.47
CA MET A 125 -7.32 -1.53 1.14
C MET A 125 -7.25 -1.42 2.66
N VAL A 126 -6.05 -1.50 3.24
CA VAL A 126 -5.86 -1.33 4.69
C VAL A 126 -6.15 0.12 5.10
N LEU A 127 -5.79 1.11 4.29
CA LEU A 127 -6.16 2.51 4.53
C LEU A 127 -7.69 2.69 4.53
N LEU A 128 -8.38 2.17 3.53
CA LEU A 128 -9.86 2.25 3.46
C LEU A 128 -10.52 1.56 4.66
N SER A 129 -9.94 0.47 5.15
CA SER A 129 -10.47 -0.23 6.33
C SER A 129 -10.37 0.57 7.63
N SER A 130 -9.54 1.61 7.69
CA SER A 130 -9.43 2.52 8.85
C SER A 130 -10.55 3.57 8.91
N ILE A 131 -11.35 3.74 7.85
CA ILE A 131 -12.43 4.73 7.80
C ILE A 131 -13.69 4.18 8.48
N PRO A 132 -14.16 4.73 9.62
CA PRO A 132 -15.29 4.21 10.39
C PRO A 132 -16.67 4.66 9.83
N LEU A 133 -16.81 4.71 8.51
CA LEU A 133 -18.07 5.00 7.84
C LEU A 133 -18.81 3.72 7.47
N ALA A 134 -20.07 3.59 7.87
CA ALA A 134 -20.89 2.40 7.63
C ALA A 134 -20.88 1.97 6.15
N VAL A 135 -21.03 2.92 5.23
CA VAL A 135 -21.02 2.66 3.78
C VAL A 135 -19.71 2.04 3.32
N VAL A 136 -18.56 2.49 3.84
CA VAL A 136 -17.24 1.96 3.49
C VAL A 136 -17.07 0.57 4.10
N GLN A 137 -17.39 0.42 5.39
CA GLN A 137 -17.26 -0.84 6.12
C GLN A 137 -18.13 -1.94 5.53
N GLU A 138 -19.40 -1.67 5.20
CA GLU A 138 -20.30 -2.63 4.58
C GLU A 138 -19.83 -3.07 3.20
N LYS A 139 -19.37 -2.13 2.37
CA LYS A 139 -18.83 -2.46 1.04
C LYS A 139 -17.54 -3.27 1.10
N LEU A 140 -16.64 -2.95 2.02
CA LEU A 140 -15.42 -3.72 2.22
C LEU A 140 -15.73 -5.11 2.77
N HIS A 141 -16.64 -5.20 3.75
CA HIS A 141 -17.03 -6.46 4.37
C HIS A 141 -17.81 -7.37 3.39
N SER A 142 -18.67 -6.82 2.54
CA SER A 142 -19.42 -7.58 1.53
C SER A 142 -18.56 -8.03 0.34
N SER A 143 -17.40 -7.39 0.12
CA SER A 143 -16.48 -7.76 -0.96
C SER A 143 -15.55 -8.89 -0.53
N PHE A 144 -15.69 -10.06 -1.17
CA PHE A 144 -14.78 -11.20 -0.97
C PHE A 144 -13.31 -10.83 -1.15
N PHE A 145 -13.01 -10.05 -2.19
CA PHE A 145 -11.64 -9.66 -2.52
C PHE A 145 -11.04 -8.71 -1.47
N ALA A 146 -11.82 -7.73 -0.98
CA ALA A 146 -11.38 -6.82 0.07
C ALA A 146 -11.15 -7.57 1.39
N ASN A 147 -12.08 -8.44 1.80
CA ASN A 147 -11.92 -9.30 2.98
C ASN A 147 -10.68 -10.19 2.87
N PHE A 148 -10.48 -10.81 1.71
CA PHE A 148 -9.29 -11.64 1.48
C PHE A 148 -8.01 -10.83 1.67
N MET A 149 -7.91 -9.64 1.07
CA MET A 149 -6.73 -8.79 1.19
C MET A 149 -6.49 -8.22 2.59
N ILE A 150 -7.55 -7.91 3.34
CA ILE A 150 -7.43 -7.27 4.65
C ILE A 150 -7.28 -8.31 5.78
N GLN A 151 -8.00 -9.44 5.72
CA GLN A 151 -8.06 -10.44 6.79
C GLN A 151 -7.22 -11.68 6.50
N TYR A 152 -7.24 -12.20 5.27
CA TYR A 152 -6.61 -13.47 4.92
C TYR A 152 -5.17 -13.34 4.39
N THR A 153 -4.61 -12.14 4.37
CA THR A 153 -3.18 -11.92 4.11
C THR A 153 -2.48 -11.46 5.39
N PRO A 154 -2.33 -12.33 6.41
CA PRO A 154 -1.92 -11.92 7.77
C PRO A 154 -0.53 -11.28 7.79
N PHE A 155 0.36 -11.69 6.90
CA PHE A 155 1.72 -11.18 6.88
C PHE A 155 1.80 -9.70 6.53
N THR A 156 1.21 -9.31 5.41
CA THR A 156 1.30 -7.93 4.90
C THR A 156 0.28 -7.01 5.54
N SER A 157 -0.95 -7.47 5.76
CA SER A 157 -1.98 -6.69 6.42
C SER A 157 -1.63 -6.40 7.89
N SER A 158 -1.16 -7.42 8.63
CA SER A 158 -0.70 -7.22 10.01
C SER A 158 0.52 -6.31 10.09
N PHE A 159 1.43 -6.39 9.13
CA PHE A 159 2.58 -5.51 9.08
C PHE A 159 2.15 -4.04 8.97
N PHE A 160 1.27 -3.69 8.04
CA PHE A 160 0.80 -2.31 7.89
C PHE A 160 -0.02 -1.85 9.10
N LYS A 161 -0.93 -2.69 9.60
CA LYS A 161 -1.72 -2.39 10.80
C LYS A 161 -0.83 -2.17 12.02
N SER A 162 0.12 -3.07 12.28
CA SER A 162 1.03 -2.95 13.41
C SER A 162 1.96 -1.76 13.29
N LEU A 163 2.46 -1.46 12.09
CA LEU A 163 3.31 -0.29 11.83
C LEU A 163 2.58 1.01 12.14
N TRP A 164 1.31 1.11 11.73
CA TRP A 164 0.52 2.33 11.98
C TRP A 164 0.07 2.43 13.43
N LEU A 165 -0.36 1.32 14.04
CA LEU A 165 -0.80 1.29 15.44
C LEU A 165 0.35 1.47 16.44
N SER A 166 1.52 0.85 16.22
CA SER A 166 2.64 0.93 17.15
C SER A 166 3.19 2.34 17.32
N ASN A 167 3.07 3.19 16.30
CA ASN A 167 3.51 4.57 16.34
C ASN A 167 2.46 5.53 16.95
N ILE A 168 1.24 5.05 17.23
CA ILE A 168 0.16 5.84 17.84
C ILE A 168 0.07 5.55 19.34
N THR A 169 0.39 4.31 19.74
CA THR A 169 0.27 3.84 21.13
C THR A 169 1.58 3.93 21.93
N GLY A 170 2.68 4.39 21.31
CA GLY A 170 3.99 4.56 21.93
C GLY A 170 4.22 5.92 22.59
#